data_734874d9942d8e7c4c050daa8a0fcaf3
#
_entry.id   734874d9942d8e7c4c050daa8a0fcaf3
#
_cell.length_a   1.000
_cell.length_b   1.000
_cell.length_c   1.000
_cell.angle_alpha   90.00
_cell.angle_beta   90.00
_cell.angle_gamma   90.00
#
_symmetry.space_group_name_H-M   'P 1'
#
loop_
_entity.id
_entity.type
_entity.pdbx_description
1 polymer ?
#
loop_
_entity_poly.entity_id
_entity_poly.type
_entity_poly.pdbx_seq_one_letter_code
_entity_poly.pdbx_strand_id
1 'polypeptide(L)'
;MKGRHMTFYIDFIADYGAITGNDDLAFSEVNCKLAEEFLKQSMDFPMIKNLSVRPFNTVETGFAVAQLAYNSTLGRQHIIYHNTAPRKDKLTARLNNAGEFLAVTELPNGVRIIGVFGGYTFGFITSPVYRVKCADAGSQFRSRDVFPPCVASLAKHANEPLSTWELLGEQITDIPTVPKNTICSIDGYGNLKTTIEISDNIRAISIKNITFPIMQGQGIFSVPDGQLILAPGSSGWNGNYFTEVCLRGGSAAKLFEHPVPGDTVRLLSA
;
A
#
# COMPACT_ATOMS: atom_id res chain seq x y z
N MET A 1 4.29 38.79 9.40
CA MET A 1 5.01 37.53 9.19
C MET A 1 4.33 36.80 8.02
N LYS A 2 5.02 36.60 6.89
CA LYS A 2 4.49 35.75 5.82
C LYS A 2 4.42 34.32 6.41
N GLY A 3 3.22 33.77 6.52
CA GLY A 3 3.04 32.39 6.96
C GLY A 3 3.93 31.50 6.11
N ARG A 4 4.71 30.60 6.73
CA ARG A 4 5.40 29.54 5.98
C ARG A 4 4.31 28.72 5.28
N HIS A 5 4.26 28.78 3.96
CA HIS A 5 3.44 27.87 3.19
C HIS A 5 3.91 26.43 3.47
N MET A 6 2.99 25.58 3.86
CA MET A 6 3.27 24.19 4.15
C MET A 6 3.26 23.41 2.83
N THR A 7 4.41 22.89 2.43
CA THR A 7 4.50 22.01 1.24
C THR A 7 4.09 20.60 1.63
N PHE A 8 3.15 20.02 0.91
CA PHE A 8 2.72 18.63 1.09
C PHE A 8 3.48 17.70 0.18
N TYR A 9 3.80 16.52 0.71
CA TYR A 9 4.33 15.39 -0.03
C TYR A 9 3.23 14.32 -0.15
N ILE A 10 2.95 13.89 -1.38
CA ILE A 10 1.92 12.88 -1.66
C ILE A 10 2.58 11.68 -2.34
N ASP A 11 2.59 10.51 -1.68
CA ASP A 11 2.81 9.25 -2.38
C ASP A 11 1.46 8.79 -2.95
N PHE A 12 1.35 8.82 -4.28
CA PHE A 12 0.17 8.35 -4.99
C PHE A 12 0.38 6.92 -5.49
N ILE A 13 -0.27 5.97 -4.83
CA ILE A 13 -0.17 4.53 -5.11
C ILE A 13 -1.40 4.10 -5.90
N ALA A 14 -1.21 3.58 -7.11
CA ALA A 14 -2.32 3.11 -7.92
C ALA A 14 -1.91 1.98 -8.87
N ASP A 15 -2.89 1.26 -9.37
CA ASP A 15 -2.73 0.15 -10.33
C ASP A 15 -2.86 0.60 -11.80
N TYR A 16 -2.44 1.84 -12.08
CA TYR A 16 -2.49 2.43 -13.43
C TYR A 16 -1.24 2.15 -14.25
N GLY A 17 -0.10 1.88 -13.59
CA GLY A 17 1.14 1.60 -14.29
C GLY A 17 1.09 0.27 -15.02
N ALA A 18 1.60 0.24 -16.23
CA ALA A 18 1.85 -1.03 -16.89
C ALA A 18 2.97 -1.77 -16.13
N ILE A 19 2.84 -3.09 -16.02
CA ILE A 19 3.91 -3.99 -15.56
C ILE A 19 5.21 -3.77 -16.37
N THR A 20 5.12 -3.11 -17.50
CA THR A 20 6.18 -2.76 -18.45
C THR A 20 6.96 -1.49 -18.12
N GLY A 21 6.65 -0.79 -17.03
CA GLY A 21 7.41 0.37 -16.58
C GLY A 21 7.06 1.72 -17.22
N ASN A 22 6.04 1.79 -18.06
CA ASN A 22 5.51 3.06 -18.57
C ASN A 22 4.38 3.52 -17.66
N ASP A 23 4.47 4.76 -17.17
CA ASP A 23 3.37 5.39 -16.44
C ASP A 23 2.15 5.55 -17.36
N ASP A 24 0.99 5.11 -16.90
CA ASP A 24 -0.27 5.35 -17.58
C ASP A 24 -0.59 6.85 -17.50
N LEU A 25 -1.21 7.37 -18.56
CA LEU A 25 -1.74 8.75 -18.61
C LEU A 25 -2.64 9.06 -17.40
N ALA A 26 -3.30 8.05 -16.84
CA ALA A 26 -4.13 8.16 -15.65
C ALA A 26 -3.38 8.79 -14.45
N PHE A 27 -2.09 8.49 -14.24
CA PHE A 27 -1.29 9.16 -13.20
C PHE A 27 -1.19 10.65 -13.47
N SER A 28 -0.87 11.04 -14.70
CA SER A 28 -0.75 12.46 -15.08
C SER A 28 -2.07 13.20 -14.92
N GLU A 29 -3.19 12.61 -15.32
CA GLU A 29 -4.52 13.22 -15.17
C GLU A 29 -4.90 13.42 -13.70
N VAL A 30 -4.66 12.43 -12.82
CA VAL A 30 -4.93 12.54 -11.40
C VAL A 30 -4.01 13.56 -10.74
N ASN A 31 -2.71 13.58 -11.09
CA ASN A 31 -1.76 14.55 -10.56
C ASN A 31 -2.13 15.98 -10.93
N CYS A 32 -2.53 16.24 -12.18
CA CYS A 32 -3.04 17.55 -12.59
C CYS A 32 -4.26 17.94 -11.77
N LYS A 33 -5.18 17.01 -11.56
CA LYS A 33 -6.40 17.28 -10.78
C LYS A 33 -6.11 17.55 -9.31
N LEU A 34 -5.21 16.80 -8.69
CA LEU A 34 -4.74 17.08 -7.33
C LEU A 34 -4.14 18.49 -7.24
N ALA A 35 -3.26 18.86 -8.17
CA ALA A 35 -2.66 20.20 -8.20
C ALA A 35 -3.70 21.30 -8.31
N GLU A 36 -4.70 21.15 -9.21
CA GLU A 36 -5.82 22.09 -9.34
C GLU A 36 -6.61 22.25 -8.02
N GLU A 37 -6.91 21.14 -7.34
CA GLU A 37 -7.69 21.18 -6.10
C GLU A 37 -6.90 21.80 -4.95
N PHE A 38 -5.58 21.61 -4.88
CA PHE A 38 -4.72 22.31 -3.92
C PHE A 38 -4.74 23.83 -4.16
N LEU A 39 -4.61 24.28 -5.41
CA LEU A 39 -4.72 25.70 -5.76
C LEU A 39 -6.08 26.31 -5.41
N LYS A 40 -7.19 25.60 -5.65
CA LYS A 40 -8.53 26.02 -5.23
C LYS A 40 -8.65 26.23 -3.72
N GLN A 41 -7.89 25.49 -2.93
CA GLN A 41 -7.80 25.63 -1.47
C GLN A 41 -6.78 26.72 -1.03
N SER A 42 -6.18 27.46 -1.97
CA SER A 42 -5.13 28.45 -1.72
C SER A 42 -3.86 27.86 -1.08
N MET A 43 -3.54 26.62 -1.43
CA MET A 43 -2.31 25.91 -1.04
C MET A 43 -1.32 25.88 -2.22
N ASP A 44 -0.03 25.67 -1.90
CA ASP A 44 1.00 25.45 -2.91
C ASP A 44 0.80 24.09 -3.60
N PHE A 45 1.41 23.91 -4.78
CA PHE A 45 1.46 22.63 -5.46
C PHE A 45 2.08 21.56 -4.56
N PRO A 46 1.43 20.39 -4.39
CA PRO A 46 2.03 19.30 -3.66
C PRO A 46 3.16 18.65 -4.46
N MET A 47 4.16 18.11 -3.78
CA MET A 47 5.12 17.22 -4.38
C MET A 47 4.48 15.83 -4.49
N ILE A 48 4.23 15.36 -5.71
CA ILE A 48 3.56 14.07 -5.94
C ILE A 48 4.57 13.06 -6.49
N LYS A 49 4.67 11.91 -5.84
CA LYS A 49 5.42 10.74 -6.33
C LYS A 49 4.43 9.63 -6.65
N ASN A 50 4.47 9.16 -7.88
CA ASN A 50 3.67 8.02 -8.31
C ASN A 50 4.35 6.70 -7.96
N LEU A 51 3.58 5.75 -7.49
CA LEU A 51 3.99 4.37 -7.26
C LEU A 51 2.97 3.42 -7.88
N SER A 52 3.42 2.66 -8.89
CA SER A 52 2.61 1.64 -9.53
C SER A 52 2.62 0.35 -8.71
N VAL A 53 1.45 -0.25 -8.56
CA VAL A 53 1.26 -1.61 -8.07
C VAL A 53 0.60 -2.44 -9.16
N ARG A 54 0.64 -3.77 -9.04
CA ARG A 54 -0.01 -4.66 -10.00
C ARG A 54 -1.52 -4.43 -10.05
N PRO A 55 -2.15 -4.57 -11.23
CA PRO A 55 -3.59 -4.39 -11.38
C PRO A 55 -4.39 -5.20 -10.35
N PHE A 56 -5.31 -4.53 -9.65
CA PHE A 56 -6.22 -5.10 -8.64
C PHE A 56 -5.53 -5.73 -7.42
N ASN A 57 -4.23 -5.53 -7.24
CA ASN A 57 -3.47 -6.15 -6.16
C ASN A 57 -3.54 -5.33 -4.87
N THR A 58 -4.57 -5.60 -4.07
CA THR A 58 -4.79 -4.90 -2.79
C THR A 58 -3.79 -5.30 -1.70
N VAL A 59 -3.16 -6.49 -1.79
CA VAL A 59 -2.09 -6.91 -0.87
C VAL A 59 -0.84 -6.07 -1.09
N GLU A 60 -0.40 -5.92 -2.35
CA GLU A 60 0.76 -5.11 -2.71
C GLU A 60 0.53 -3.63 -2.37
N THR A 61 -0.70 -3.13 -2.60
CA THR A 61 -1.09 -1.77 -2.19
C THR A 61 -1.00 -1.59 -0.69
N GLY A 62 -1.60 -2.49 0.10
CA GLY A 62 -1.54 -2.42 1.56
C GLY A 62 -0.12 -2.47 2.10
N PHE A 63 0.76 -3.31 1.51
CA PHE A 63 2.18 -3.31 1.82
C PHE A 63 2.83 -1.96 1.55
N ALA A 64 2.64 -1.38 0.36
CA ALA A 64 3.23 -0.11 -0.02
C ALA A 64 2.74 1.04 0.88
N VAL A 65 1.43 1.08 1.17
CA VAL A 65 0.81 2.03 2.10
C VAL A 65 1.49 1.94 3.47
N ALA A 66 1.57 0.76 4.06
CA ALA A 66 2.18 0.57 5.38
C ALA A 66 3.66 0.96 5.39
N GLN A 67 4.42 0.49 4.41
CA GLN A 67 5.85 0.74 4.30
C GLN A 67 6.18 2.24 4.22
N LEU A 68 5.44 3.00 3.41
CA LEU A 68 5.67 4.42 3.23
C LEU A 68 5.15 5.23 4.42
N ALA A 69 3.97 4.89 4.94
CA ALA A 69 3.34 5.66 5.98
C ALA A 69 4.03 5.53 7.35
N TYR A 70 4.32 4.29 7.80
CA TYR A 70 4.93 4.07 9.12
C TYR A 70 6.39 4.52 9.21
N ASN A 71 7.13 4.52 8.09
CA ASN A 71 8.54 4.91 8.04
C ASN A 71 8.76 6.39 7.72
N SER A 72 7.72 7.17 7.52
CA SER A 72 7.82 8.59 7.24
C SER A 72 8.05 9.42 8.51
N THR A 73 8.91 10.42 8.40
CA THR A 73 9.16 11.44 9.44
C THR A 73 8.54 12.79 9.12
N LEU A 74 7.79 12.91 8.02
CA LEU A 74 7.18 14.18 7.56
C LEU A 74 5.88 14.51 8.28
N GLY A 75 5.34 13.58 9.09
CA GLY A 75 4.12 13.79 9.85
C GLY A 75 2.93 14.17 8.95
N ARG A 76 2.14 15.13 9.38
CA ARG A 76 0.94 15.59 8.66
C ARG A 76 1.19 16.29 7.32
N GLN A 77 2.45 16.56 6.98
CA GLN A 77 2.83 17.01 5.63
C GLN A 77 2.90 15.87 4.62
N HIS A 78 2.86 14.61 5.08
CA HIS A 78 2.86 13.43 4.22
C HIS A 78 1.47 12.82 4.13
N ILE A 79 0.97 12.75 2.92
CA ILE A 79 -0.30 12.08 2.61
C ILE A 79 0.00 10.89 1.71
N ILE A 80 -0.45 9.70 2.12
CA ILE A 80 -0.52 8.54 1.23
C ILE A 80 -1.89 8.55 0.58
N TYR A 81 -1.95 8.76 -0.72
CA TYR A 81 -3.16 8.63 -1.50
C TYR A 81 -3.10 7.34 -2.31
N HIS A 82 -4.08 6.46 -2.20
CA HIS A 82 -4.07 5.23 -2.98
C HIS A 82 -5.40 4.94 -3.67
N ASN A 83 -5.30 4.29 -4.84
CA ASN A 83 -6.45 3.85 -5.63
C ASN A 83 -6.19 2.48 -6.26
N THR A 84 -6.58 1.45 -5.55
CA THR A 84 -6.60 0.06 -6.05
C THR A 84 -7.88 -0.60 -5.55
N ALA A 85 -8.67 -1.15 -6.45
CA ALA A 85 -9.94 -1.79 -6.14
C ALA A 85 -10.00 -3.22 -6.68
N PRO A 86 -10.51 -4.19 -5.90
CA PRO A 86 -10.60 -5.60 -6.32
C PRO A 86 -11.77 -5.82 -7.25
N ARG A 87 -11.93 -5.40 -8.37
CA ARG A 87 -13.12 -5.40 -9.27
C ARG A 87 -14.01 -6.66 -9.29
N LYS A 88 -13.69 -7.70 -8.49
CA LYS A 88 -14.36 -9.01 -8.50
C LYS A 88 -15.07 -9.36 -7.20
N ASP A 89 -15.24 -8.43 -6.27
CA ASP A 89 -15.74 -8.71 -4.92
C ASP A 89 -17.28 -8.79 -4.79
N LYS A 90 -18.04 -8.40 -5.82
CA LYS A 90 -19.50 -8.42 -5.80
C LYS A 90 -20.10 -9.02 -7.07
N LEU A 91 -21.10 -9.90 -6.86
CA LEU A 91 -21.83 -10.58 -7.94
C LEU A 91 -22.90 -9.68 -8.57
N THR A 92 -23.34 -8.61 -7.89
CA THR A 92 -24.40 -7.72 -8.37
C THR A 92 -23.84 -6.53 -9.14
N ALA A 93 -24.50 -6.16 -10.24
CA ALA A 93 -24.19 -4.95 -10.97
C ALA A 93 -24.33 -3.71 -10.08
N ARG A 94 -23.42 -2.77 -10.23
CA ARG A 94 -23.44 -1.49 -9.51
C ARG A 94 -24.03 -0.41 -10.42
N LEU A 95 -24.98 0.36 -9.90
CA LEU A 95 -25.61 1.46 -10.62
C LEU A 95 -24.75 2.73 -10.56
N ASN A 96 -24.85 3.58 -11.57
CA ASN A 96 -24.22 4.90 -11.62
C ASN A 96 -22.69 4.88 -11.36
N ASN A 97 -22.00 3.87 -11.84
CA ASN A 97 -20.57 3.66 -11.62
C ASN A 97 -20.19 3.62 -10.12
N ALA A 98 -21.10 3.20 -9.23
CA ALA A 98 -20.79 3.02 -7.84
C ALA A 98 -19.63 2.03 -7.66
N GLY A 99 -18.67 2.34 -6.81
CA GLY A 99 -17.50 1.51 -6.52
C GLY A 99 -17.27 1.41 -5.02
N GLU A 100 -16.06 1.00 -4.65
CA GLU A 100 -15.62 1.05 -3.26
C GLU A 100 -15.63 2.52 -2.78
N PHE A 101 -15.92 2.72 -1.50
CA PHE A 101 -15.89 4.04 -0.90
C PHE A 101 -14.44 4.49 -0.57
N LEU A 102 -14.26 5.78 -0.33
CA LEU A 102 -13.00 6.35 0.12
C LEU A 102 -12.92 6.24 1.65
N ALA A 103 -11.75 5.87 2.16
CA ALA A 103 -11.46 5.79 3.59
C ALA A 103 -10.24 6.61 3.96
N VAL A 104 -10.14 6.97 5.24
CA VAL A 104 -9.07 7.81 5.79
C VAL A 104 -8.63 7.33 7.17
N THR A 105 -7.34 7.51 7.47
CA THR A 105 -6.78 7.33 8.81
C THR A 105 -5.62 8.30 9.04
N GLU A 106 -5.29 8.55 10.30
CA GLU A 106 -4.07 9.23 10.72
C GLU A 106 -3.25 8.29 11.62
N LEU A 107 -1.98 8.09 11.28
CA LEU A 107 -1.07 7.28 12.07
C LEU A 107 -0.50 8.06 13.28
N PRO A 108 0.04 7.38 14.30
CA PRO A 108 0.67 8.06 15.46
C PRO A 108 1.80 9.02 15.10
N ASN A 109 2.52 8.78 13.99
CA ASN A 109 3.54 9.70 13.47
C ASN A 109 2.96 10.91 12.71
N GLY A 110 1.63 11.03 12.62
CA GLY A 110 0.93 12.13 11.96
C GLY A 110 0.70 11.94 10.46
N VAL A 111 1.27 10.92 9.83
CA VAL A 111 1.00 10.63 8.40
C VAL A 111 -0.47 10.31 8.19
N ARG A 112 -1.07 10.89 7.17
CA ARG A 112 -2.46 10.63 6.79
C ARG A 112 -2.52 9.74 5.57
N ILE A 113 -3.38 8.74 5.64
CA ILE A 113 -3.65 7.81 4.55
C ILE A 113 -5.08 8.02 4.12
N ILE A 114 -5.30 8.27 2.84
CA ILE A 114 -6.62 8.39 2.23
C ILE A 114 -6.65 7.57 0.94
N GLY A 115 -7.65 6.72 0.77
CA GLY A 115 -7.71 5.89 -0.44
C GLY A 115 -8.93 4.99 -0.49
N VAL A 116 -9.04 4.24 -1.56
CA VAL A 116 -10.14 3.31 -1.82
C VAL A 116 -10.11 2.17 -0.81
N PHE A 117 -11.21 1.99 -0.07
CA PHE A 117 -11.38 0.88 0.85
C PHE A 117 -11.81 -0.38 0.08
N GLY A 118 -10.87 -1.30 -0.13
CA GLY A 118 -11.13 -2.54 -0.84
C GLY A 118 -10.06 -3.61 -0.59
N GLY A 119 -10.48 -4.85 -0.39
CA GLY A 119 -9.56 -5.95 -0.08
C GLY A 119 -8.63 -5.60 1.08
N TYR A 120 -7.34 -5.71 0.88
CA TYR A 120 -6.31 -5.54 1.91
C TYR A 120 -5.61 -4.17 1.89
N THR A 121 -6.17 -3.14 1.23
CA THR A 121 -5.51 -1.83 1.09
C THR A 121 -5.19 -1.15 2.43
N PHE A 122 -5.97 -1.44 3.48
CA PHE A 122 -5.73 -1.02 4.87
C PHE A 122 -5.31 -2.19 5.79
N GLY A 123 -5.00 -3.36 5.23
CA GLY A 123 -4.80 -4.61 5.98
C GLY A 123 -3.62 -4.64 6.96
N PHE A 124 -2.70 -3.69 6.89
CA PHE A 124 -1.58 -3.50 7.81
C PHE A 124 -1.74 -2.28 8.71
N ILE A 125 -2.87 -1.58 8.62
CA ILE A 125 -3.11 -0.35 9.40
C ILE A 125 -3.74 -0.73 10.74
N THR A 126 -3.14 -0.24 11.81
CA THR A 126 -3.59 -0.48 13.20
C THR A 126 -4.34 0.71 13.81
N SER A 127 -4.21 1.90 13.21
CA SER A 127 -4.98 3.07 13.60
C SER A 127 -6.45 2.95 13.16
N PRO A 128 -7.39 3.61 13.85
CA PRO A 128 -8.78 3.65 13.43
C PRO A 128 -8.93 4.18 12.01
N VAL A 129 -9.70 3.49 11.19
CA VAL A 129 -10.01 3.87 9.81
C VAL A 129 -11.44 4.35 9.73
N TYR A 130 -11.67 5.41 8.99
CA TYR A 130 -12.99 6.05 8.88
C TYR A 130 -13.40 6.16 7.41
N ARG A 131 -14.69 6.04 7.15
CA ARG A 131 -15.26 6.36 5.84
C ARG A 131 -15.14 7.87 5.59
N VAL A 132 -14.90 8.25 4.34
CA VAL A 132 -14.95 9.65 3.90
C VAL A 132 -16.32 9.96 3.35
N LYS A 133 -16.94 11.06 3.78
CA LYS A 133 -18.22 11.56 3.26
C LYS A 133 -18.05 12.18 1.89
N CYS A 134 -17.96 11.35 0.87
CA CYS A 134 -17.89 11.76 -0.53
C CYS A 134 -18.84 10.89 -1.38
N ALA A 135 -19.01 11.27 -2.64
CA ALA A 135 -19.89 10.53 -3.55
C ALA A 135 -19.33 9.12 -3.82
N ASP A 136 -20.16 8.11 -3.65
CA ASP A 136 -19.81 6.71 -3.95
C ASP A 136 -20.03 6.38 -5.44
N ALA A 137 -20.70 7.26 -6.18
CA ALA A 137 -21.08 7.09 -7.58
C ALA A 137 -20.70 8.34 -8.40
N GLY A 138 -20.85 8.29 -9.71
CA GLY A 138 -20.59 9.41 -10.62
C GLY A 138 -19.71 9.00 -11.78
N SER A 139 -18.57 9.68 -11.98
CA SER A 139 -17.63 9.34 -13.03
C SER A 139 -17.06 7.92 -12.85
N GLN A 140 -16.84 7.23 -13.95
CA GLN A 140 -16.13 5.95 -13.96
C GLN A 140 -14.68 6.11 -13.45
N PHE A 141 -14.09 7.29 -13.59
CA PHE A 141 -12.75 7.62 -13.13
C PHE A 141 -12.81 8.48 -11.85
N ARG A 142 -13.38 7.93 -10.76
CA ARG A 142 -13.60 8.66 -9.50
C ARG A 142 -12.30 9.14 -8.85
N SER A 143 -11.20 8.40 -8.98
CA SER A 143 -9.89 8.80 -8.47
C SER A 143 -9.33 10.07 -9.12
N ARG A 144 -9.83 10.46 -10.30
CA ARG A 144 -9.58 11.75 -10.94
C ARG A 144 -10.66 12.77 -10.62
N ASP A 145 -11.93 12.37 -10.70
CA ASP A 145 -13.04 13.34 -10.75
C ASP A 145 -13.71 13.58 -9.40
N VAL A 146 -13.59 12.65 -8.45
CA VAL A 146 -14.33 12.68 -7.18
C VAL A 146 -13.42 12.78 -5.96
N PHE A 147 -12.30 12.07 -5.94
CA PHE A 147 -11.46 11.96 -4.73
C PHE A 147 -10.44 13.10 -4.53
N PRO A 148 -9.86 13.75 -5.55
CA PRO A 148 -8.88 14.81 -5.37
C PRO A 148 -9.35 15.98 -4.50
N PRO A 149 -10.62 16.44 -4.57
CA PRO A 149 -11.14 17.45 -3.64
C PRO A 149 -11.06 17.01 -2.17
N CYS A 150 -11.29 15.72 -1.87
CA CYS A 150 -11.20 15.18 -0.52
C CYS A 150 -9.74 15.16 -0.03
N VAL A 151 -8.78 14.81 -0.91
CA VAL A 151 -7.35 14.84 -0.60
C VAL A 151 -6.88 16.26 -0.29
N ALA A 152 -7.28 17.23 -1.10
CA ALA A 152 -6.95 18.65 -0.89
C ALA A 152 -7.60 19.21 0.39
N SER A 153 -8.86 18.87 0.68
CA SER A 153 -9.53 19.23 1.95
C SER A 153 -8.80 18.63 3.15
N LEU A 154 -8.39 17.37 3.07
CA LEU A 154 -7.61 16.71 4.12
C LEU A 154 -6.26 17.40 4.37
N ALA A 155 -5.57 17.81 3.31
CA ALA A 155 -4.33 18.59 3.40
C ALA A 155 -4.55 19.94 4.08
N LYS A 156 -5.58 20.68 3.69
CA LYS A 156 -5.94 21.96 4.31
C LYS A 156 -6.20 21.82 5.81
N HIS A 157 -6.73 20.69 6.22
CA HIS A 157 -7.04 20.35 7.62
C HIS A 157 -5.82 19.81 8.40
N ALA A 158 -4.60 19.84 7.84
CA ALA A 158 -3.43 19.18 8.42
C ALA A 158 -3.02 19.69 9.83
N ASN A 159 -3.32 20.95 10.16
CA ASN A 159 -2.99 21.52 11.47
C ASN A 159 -3.98 21.12 12.58
N GLU A 160 -5.05 20.44 12.26
CA GLU A 160 -6.12 20.08 13.18
C GLU A 160 -6.20 18.55 13.37
N PRO A 161 -6.79 18.07 14.48
CA PRO A 161 -7.03 16.64 14.67
C PRO A 161 -7.95 16.09 13.56
N LEU A 162 -7.69 14.87 13.07
CA LEU A 162 -8.52 14.24 12.05
C LEU A 162 -10.00 14.15 12.47
N SER A 163 -10.28 14.02 13.78
CA SER A 163 -11.63 13.94 14.33
C SER A 163 -12.51 15.17 14.08
N THR A 164 -11.91 16.32 13.76
CA THR A 164 -12.63 17.56 13.46
C THR A 164 -12.82 17.83 11.97
N TRP A 165 -12.32 16.92 11.10
CA TRP A 165 -12.46 17.08 9.66
C TRP A 165 -13.91 16.86 9.21
N GLU A 166 -14.48 17.82 8.48
CA GLU A 166 -15.89 17.83 8.09
C GLU A 166 -16.32 16.63 7.22
N LEU A 167 -15.37 16.07 6.45
CA LEU A 167 -15.62 14.90 5.62
C LEU A 167 -15.41 13.57 6.35
N LEU A 168 -15.06 13.58 7.64
CA LEU A 168 -14.92 12.35 8.42
C LEU A 168 -16.29 11.71 8.64
N GLY A 169 -16.44 10.44 8.26
CA GLY A 169 -17.63 9.63 8.45
C GLY A 169 -17.52 8.67 9.64
N GLU A 170 -18.29 7.59 9.57
CA GLU A 170 -18.27 6.53 10.57
C GLU A 170 -16.94 5.75 10.57
N GLN A 171 -16.59 5.23 11.75
CA GLN A 171 -15.45 4.32 11.87
C GLN A 171 -15.78 2.96 11.24
N ILE A 172 -14.82 2.44 10.49
CA ILE A 172 -14.89 1.11 9.89
C ILE A 172 -14.37 0.10 10.92
N THR A 173 -15.18 -0.88 11.26
CA THR A 173 -14.84 -1.90 12.27
C THR A 173 -14.34 -3.21 11.67
N ASP A 174 -14.70 -3.49 10.43
CA ASP A 174 -14.32 -4.73 9.73
C ASP A 174 -13.27 -4.40 8.65
N ILE A 175 -12.00 -4.45 9.04
CA ILE A 175 -10.85 -4.24 8.15
C ILE A 175 -10.21 -5.60 7.87
N PRO A 176 -10.24 -6.07 6.60
CA PRO A 176 -9.60 -7.35 6.25
C PRO A 176 -8.10 -7.33 6.56
N THR A 177 -7.63 -8.33 7.29
CA THR A 177 -6.21 -8.55 7.58
C THR A 177 -5.57 -9.44 6.52
N VAL A 178 -4.34 -9.12 6.13
CA VAL A 178 -3.61 -9.95 5.17
C VAL A 178 -3.35 -11.33 5.79
N PRO A 179 -3.66 -12.44 5.09
CA PRO A 179 -3.42 -13.77 5.61
C PRO A 179 -1.93 -14.02 5.94
N LYS A 180 -1.68 -14.89 6.93
CA LYS A 180 -0.32 -15.37 7.22
C LYS A 180 0.27 -16.09 6.00
N ASN A 181 1.60 -16.11 5.94
CA ASN A 181 2.36 -16.79 4.88
C ASN A 181 2.01 -16.28 3.46
N THR A 182 1.75 -14.99 3.33
CA THR A 182 1.42 -14.35 2.05
C THR A 182 2.61 -13.53 1.55
N ILE A 183 2.89 -13.61 0.26
CA ILE A 183 3.84 -12.69 -0.40
C ILE A 183 3.16 -11.32 -0.51
N CYS A 184 3.78 -10.29 0.07
CA CYS A 184 3.22 -8.94 0.08
C CYS A 184 3.83 -8.04 -1.00
N SER A 185 5.11 -8.25 -1.30
CA SER A 185 5.82 -7.48 -2.32
C SER A 185 7.02 -8.27 -2.83
N ILE A 186 7.51 -7.89 -3.99
CA ILE A 186 8.74 -8.43 -4.59
C ILE A 186 9.59 -7.24 -5.01
N ASP A 187 10.80 -7.15 -4.47
CA ASP A 187 11.69 -6.04 -4.78
C ASP A 187 12.43 -6.22 -6.12
N GLY A 188 13.20 -5.21 -6.53
CA GLY A 188 13.95 -5.21 -7.79
C GLY A 188 15.04 -6.29 -7.87
N TYR A 189 15.48 -6.86 -6.76
CA TYR A 189 16.41 -7.98 -6.70
C TYR A 189 15.69 -9.33 -6.81
N GLY A 190 14.37 -9.35 -6.64
CA GLY A 190 13.54 -10.55 -6.62
C GLY A 190 13.47 -11.20 -5.24
N ASN A 191 13.73 -10.46 -4.16
CA ASN A 191 13.44 -10.92 -2.81
C ASN A 191 11.93 -10.84 -2.56
N LEU A 192 11.38 -11.85 -1.86
CA LEU A 192 9.96 -11.92 -1.54
C LEU A 192 9.75 -11.39 -0.13
N LYS A 193 9.00 -10.31 0.02
CA LYS A 193 8.58 -9.77 1.32
C LYS A 193 7.26 -10.42 1.72
N THR A 194 7.23 -11.01 2.92
CA THR A 194 6.14 -11.93 3.30
C THR A 194 5.62 -11.65 4.70
N THR A 195 4.42 -12.17 5.00
CA THR A 195 3.84 -12.23 6.35
C THR A 195 4.20 -13.54 7.08
N ILE A 196 5.28 -14.21 6.71
CA ILE A 196 5.75 -15.43 7.40
C ILE A 196 6.24 -15.05 8.80
N GLU A 197 5.76 -15.77 9.81
CA GLU A 197 6.33 -15.73 11.14
C GLU A 197 7.46 -16.78 11.21
N ILE A 198 8.67 -16.32 11.53
CA ILE A 198 9.84 -17.21 11.63
C ILE A 198 9.65 -18.13 12.84
N SER A 199 9.81 -19.44 12.62
CA SER A 199 9.85 -20.46 13.67
C SER A 199 10.96 -21.44 13.39
N ASP A 200 11.56 -22.00 14.42
CA ASP A 200 12.75 -22.87 14.32
C ASP A 200 12.57 -24.17 13.50
N ASN A 201 11.34 -24.53 13.21
CA ASN A 201 11.00 -25.79 12.56
C ASN A 201 10.91 -25.72 11.02
N ILE A 202 11.01 -24.53 10.41
CA ILE A 202 10.88 -24.41 8.95
C ILE A 202 12.15 -24.93 8.29
N ARG A 203 12.02 -25.93 7.39
CA ARG A 203 13.13 -26.54 6.65
C ARG A 203 13.04 -26.36 5.15
N ALA A 204 11.84 -26.15 4.64
CA ALA A 204 11.60 -25.86 3.23
C ALA A 204 10.37 -24.98 3.07
N ILE A 205 10.27 -24.32 1.94
CA ILE A 205 9.09 -23.56 1.53
C ILE A 205 8.62 -24.01 0.16
N SER A 206 7.31 -23.94 -0.05
CA SER A 206 6.69 -24.23 -1.34
C SER A 206 5.81 -23.07 -1.79
N ILE A 207 6.02 -22.62 -3.03
CA ILE A 207 5.24 -21.58 -3.70
C ILE A 207 4.83 -22.13 -5.06
N LYS A 208 3.54 -22.09 -5.41
CA LYS A 208 3.01 -22.64 -6.68
C LYS A 208 3.45 -24.09 -6.95
N ASN A 209 3.53 -24.91 -5.91
CA ASN A 209 4.02 -26.32 -5.96
C ASN A 209 5.53 -26.50 -6.24
N ILE A 210 6.30 -25.43 -6.29
CA ILE A 210 7.75 -25.48 -6.40
C ILE A 210 8.30 -25.43 -4.97
N THR A 211 9.09 -26.41 -4.60
CA THR A 211 9.61 -26.59 -3.24
C THR A 211 11.12 -26.52 -3.21
N PHE A 212 11.66 -25.70 -2.31
CA PHE A 212 13.10 -25.63 -2.05
C PHE A 212 13.39 -25.67 -0.54
N PRO A 213 14.51 -26.27 -0.14
CA PRO A 213 15.01 -26.12 1.22
C PRO A 213 15.36 -24.65 1.49
N ILE A 214 15.16 -24.24 2.74
CA ILE A 214 15.46 -22.88 3.17
C ILE A 214 16.21 -22.88 4.49
N MET A 215 17.21 -22.03 4.59
CA MET A 215 17.91 -21.75 5.83
C MET A 215 17.26 -20.57 6.55
N GLN A 216 17.48 -20.45 7.82
CA GLN A 216 17.05 -19.30 8.61
C GLN A 216 18.27 -18.56 9.12
N GLY A 217 18.17 -17.23 9.22
CA GLY A 217 19.27 -16.38 9.68
C GLY A 217 18.86 -14.93 9.84
N GLN A 218 19.85 -14.07 10.12
CA GLN A 218 19.62 -12.64 10.38
C GLN A 218 19.76 -11.76 9.12
N GLY A 219 20.10 -12.33 7.97
CA GLY A 219 20.23 -11.62 6.71
C GLY A 219 20.89 -12.44 5.63
N ILE A 220 20.84 -11.95 4.40
CA ILE A 220 21.25 -12.68 3.18
C ILE A 220 22.70 -13.23 3.23
N PHE A 221 23.59 -12.57 3.98
CA PHE A 221 25.00 -12.97 4.08
C PHE A 221 25.25 -14.08 5.11
N SER A 222 24.25 -14.52 5.86
CA SER A 222 24.41 -15.62 6.81
C SER A 222 24.31 -17.03 6.20
N VAL A 223 24.12 -17.12 4.89
CA VAL A 223 24.09 -18.39 4.15
C VAL A 223 25.11 -18.40 3.01
N PRO A 224 25.54 -19.59 2.52
CA PRO A 224 26.39 -19.72 1.32
C PRO A 224 25.73 -19.14 0.06
N ASP A 225 26.54 -18.82 -0.93
CA ASP A 225 26.06 -18.42 -2.25
C ASP A 225 25.18 -19.52 -2.89
N GLY A 226 24.11 -19.13 -3.59
CA GLY A 226 23.13 -20.04 -4.16
C GLY A 226 22.13 -20.65 -3.17
N GLN A 227 22.14 -20.25 -1.90
CA GLN A 227 21.20 -20.76 -0.89
C GLN A 227 20.06 -19.77 -0.61
N LEU A 228 18.84 -20.33 -0.41
CA LEU A 228 17.70 -19.59 0.06
C LEU A 228 17.79 -19.35 1.57
N ILE A 229 17.40 -18.13 1.97
CA ILE A 229 17.28 -17.76 3.37
C ILE A 229 15.92 -17.14 3.66
N LEU A 230 15.36 -17.47 4.82
CA LEU A 230 14.26 -16.79 5.48
C LEU A 230 14.85 -15.92 6.62
N ALA A 231 14.72 -14.62 6.52
CA ALA A 231 15.31 -13.69 7.47
C ALA A 231 14.35 -12.53 7.77
N PRO A 232 14.50 -11.85 8.94
CA PRO A 232 13.83 -10.55 9.14
C PRO A 232 14.25 -9.58 8.04
N GLY A 233 13.28 -8.89 7.45
CA GLY A 233 13.52 -7.89 6.42
C GLY A 233 13.83 -6.52 6.99
N SER A 234 14.12 -5.58 6.11
CA SER A 234 14.29 -4.15 6.43
C SER A 234 12.98 -3.36 6.31
N SER A 235 11.96 -3.94 5.74
CA SER A 235 10.62 -3.35 5.57
C SER A 235 9.72 -3.72 6.74
N GLY A 236 8.90 -2.78 7.19
CA GLY A 236 8.03 -3.08 8.32
C GLY A 236 6.97 -2.00 8.56
N TRP A 237 6.11 -2.28 9.51
CA TRP A 237 5.06 -1.38 9.97
C TRP A 237 4.85 -1.50 11.47
N ASN A 238 4.61 -0.39 12.13
CA ASN A 238 4.26 -0.33 13.56
C ASN A 238 5.15 -1.21 14.47
N GLY A 239 6.47 -1.18 14.23
CA GLY A 239 7.45 -1.98 15.00
C GLY A 239 7.57 -3.45 14.59
N ASN A 240 6.76 -3.94 13.66
CA ASN A 240 6.88 -5.27 13.07
C ASN A 240 7.70 -5.22 11.78
N TYR A 241 8.34 -6.32 11.44
CA TYR A 241 9.08 -6.47 10.17
C TYR A 241 8.44 -7.54 9.30
N PHE A 242 8.42 -7.27 7.99
CA PHE A 242 8.15 -8.32 7.01
C PHE A 242 9.32 -9.29 6.99
N THR A 243 9.02 -10.57 6.90
CA THR A 243 10.05 -11.59 6.69
C THR A 243 10.38 -11.67 5.21
N GLU A 244 11.65 -11.79 4.89
CA GLU A 244 12.11 -11.87 3.51
C GLU A 244 12.62 -13.26 3.14
N VAL A 245 12.21 -13.73 1.98
CA VAL A 245 12.78 -14.91 1.32
C VAL A 245 13.75 -14.38 0.26
N CYS A 246 15.04 -14.61 0.49
CA CYS A 246 16.12 -14.15 -0.40
C CYS A 246 16.92 -15.34 -0.93
N LEU A 247 17.42 -15.23 -2.15
CA LEU A 247 18.41 -16.15 -2.71
C LEU A 247 19.75 -15.43 -2.77
N ARG A 248 20.76 -15.89 -2.01
CA ARG A 248 22.08 -15.27 -2.05
C ARG A 248 22.70 -15.46 -3.44
N GLY A 249 23.14 -14.38 -4.07
CA GLY A 249 23.69 -14.39 -5.43
C GLY A 249 22.67 -14.51 -6.56
N GLY A 250 21.34 -14.50 -6.25
CA GLY A 250 20.31 -14.69 -7.25
C GLY A 250 18.98 -14.03 -6.90
N SER A 251 17.92 -14.47 -7.58
CA SER A 251 16.56 -13.99 -7.41
C SER A 251 15.65 -15.11 -6.93
N ALA A 252 15.10 -15.00 -5.72
CA ALA A 252 14.10 -15.92 -5.21
C ALA A 252 12.84 -15.93 -6.09
N ALA A 253 12.42 -14.78 -6.60
CA ALA A 253 11.27 -14.68 -7.49
C ALA A 253 11.46 -15.50 -8.79
N LYS A 254 12.66 -15.46 -9.39
CA LYS A 254 12.97 -16.30 -10.57
C LYS A 254 12.97 -17.79 -10.23
N LEU A 255 13.54 -18.15 -9.07
CA LEU A 255 13.60 -19.54 -8.62
C LEU A 255 12.20 -20.16 -8.44
N PHE A 256 11.22 -19.36 -7.98
CA PHE A 256 9.83 -19.77 -7.82
C PHE A 256 8.93 -19.38 -9.01
N GLU A 257 9.49 -19.24 -10.20
CA GLU A 257 8.76 -18.96 -11.45
C GLU A 257 7.84 -17.73 -11.35
N HIS A 258 8.40 -16.65 -10.85
CA HIS A 258 7.73 -15.34 -10.77
C HIS A 258 6.38 -15.37 -10.02
N PRO A 259 6.37 -15.68 -8.72
CA PRO A 259 5.17 -15.52 -7.92
C PRO A 259 4.71 -14.06 -7.91
N VAL A 260 3.50 -13.83 -7.43
CA VAL A 260 2.95 -12.48 -7.35
C VAL A 260 2.51 -12.16 -5.91
N PRO A 261 2.47 -10.89 -5.50
CA PRO A 261 1.86 -10.51 -4.23
C PRO A 261 0.42 -11.03 -4.13
N GLY A 262 0.10 -11.65 -2.98
CA GLY A 262 -1.12 -12.41 -2.77
C GLY A 262 -0.94 -13.94 -2.86
N ASP A 263 0.14 -14.43 -3.49
CA ASP A 263 0.45 -15.87 -3.48
C ASP A 263 0.81 -16.34 -2.06
N THR A 264 0.36 -17.54 -1.74
CA THR A 264 0.61 -18.18 -0.44
C THR A 264 1.93 -18.93 -0.45
N VAL A 265 2.69 -18.83 0.62
CA VAL A 265 3.89 -19.63 0.88
C VAL A 265 3.53 -20.75 1.85
N ARG A 266 3.65 -21.99 1.41
CA ARG A 266 3.48 -23.15 2.29
C ARG A 266 4.81 -23.46 3.00
N LEU A 267 4.76 -23.51 4.31
CA LEU A 267 5.90 -23.85 5.16
C LEU A 267 5.95 -25.34 5.38
N LEU A 268 7.14 -25.92 5.29
CA LEU A 268 7.37 -27.35 5.49
C LEU A 268 8.34 -27.52 6.67
N SER A 269 7.88 -28.26 7.68
CA SER A 269 8.64 -28.63 8.87
C SER A 269 9.35 -29.97 8.65
N ALA A 270 10.34 -30.27 9.51
CA ALA A 270 10.99 -31.56 9.54
C ALA A 270 10.03 -32.67 10.02
#